data_5599d766ca7fd8ad8df209730727215a
#
_entry.id   5599d766ca7fd8ad8df209730727215a
#
_cell.length_a   1.000
_cell.length_b   1.000
_cell.length_c   1.000
_cell.angle_alpha   90.00
_cell.angle_beta   90.00
_cell.angle_gamma   90.00
#
_symmetry.space_group_name_H-M   'P 1'
#
loop_
_entity.id
_entity.type
_entity.pdbx_description
1 polymer ?
#
loop_
_entity_poly.entity_id
_entity_poly.type
_entity_poly.pdbx_seq_one_letter_code
_entity_poly.pdbx_strand_id
1 'polypeptide(L)'
;MLFRSKGKDRNLDRAWIERDISPWNVPLLRNTKVIERPVNQNTIIERYTQEAQQFIRSNKGKPFFLYMPHTMPHIPLFVSDKFYTKDPKKAYIRTIEEIDYSIGQVLKTLRETGVDDNTVVIFTSDNGPWHLKLRHHGGSALPLRGAKFSTWEGGMRVPTIMRWPGKIPAGSVCSEVAAACDILPTFAKLAKAELPKRKIDGKNIWRLMSGKKDAKSPHKQFYYYRGAGLRAVRSGDWKLHIGGGNKKQQKEGIKPTLTLYNLADDIGETTDVAAANQKIVQRLYKRALAFDKSLKADARPAGEVKTAG
;
A
#
# COMPACT_ATOMS: atom_id res chain seq x y z
N MET A 1 12.53 -0.93 -3.72
CA MET A 1 13.98 -0.71 -3.58
C MET A 1 14.23 0.22 -2.40
N LEU A 2 14.88 -0.27 -1.34
CA LEU A 2 15.13 0.53 -0.13
C LEU A 2 16.39 1.37 -0.34
N PHE A 3 16.23 2.68 -0.54
CA PHE A 3 17.37 3.61 -0.58
C PHE A 3 17.94 3.77 0.83
N ARG A 4 18.99 3.03 1.17
CA ARG A 4 19.83 3.31 2.33
C ARG A 4 20.94 4.24 1.92
N SER A 5 20.76 5.55 2.08
CA SER A 5 21.91 6.45 2.14
C SER A 5 22.66 6.20 3.46
N LYS A 6 23.95 5.93 3.38
CA LYS A 6 24.84 5.81 4.55
C LYS A 6 25.21 7.23 5.04
N GLY A 7 24.28 7.98 5.60
CA GLY A 7 24.56 9.33 6.11
C GLY A 7 23.75 9.62 7.37
N LYS A 8 24.42 10.16 8.39
CA LYS A 8 23.90 10.36 9.75
C LYS A 8 22.91 11.51 9.92
N ASP A 9 22.76 12.43 8.94
CA ASP A 9 21.82 13.55 9.04
C ASP A 9 21.00 13.68 7.77
N ARG A 10 19.81 13.10 7.80
CA ARG A 10 18.78 13.39 6.81
C ARG A 10 18.06 14.66 7.23
N ASN A 11 18.63 15.81 6.96
CA ASN A 11 17.90 17.07 7.07
C ASN A 11 16.90 17.13 5.89
N LEU A 12 15.68 16.62 6.13
CA LEU A 12 14.63 16.61 5.11
C LEU A 12 14.20 18.01 4.71
N ASP A 13 14.26 18.97 5.64
CA ASP A 13 13.97 20.38 5.38
C ASP A 13 15.02 20.96 4.41
N ARG A 14 16.29 20.63 4.64
CA ARG A 14 17.37 21.02 3.74
C ARG A 14 17.21 20.43 2.34
N ALA A 15 16.89 19.11 2.26
CA ALA A 15 16.64 18.45 0.97
C ALA A 15 15.50 19.12 0.20
N TRP A 16 14.43 19.53 0.89
CA TRP A 16 13.32 20.26 0.31
C TRP A 16 13.72 21.65 -0.17
N ILE A 17 14.44 22.43 0.66
CA ILE A 17 14.82 23.82 0.36
C ILE A 17 15.84 23.89 -0.79
N GLU A 18 16.85 23.05 -0.74
CA GLU A 18 17.93 23.04 -1.74
C GLU A 18 17.54 22.35 -3.04
N ARG A 19 16.54 21.46 -2.98
CA ARG A 19 16.10 20.66 -4.14
C ARG A 19 17.25 19.89 -4.79
N ASP A 20 18.31 19.63 -4.04
CA ASP A 20 19.48 18.91 -4.50
C ASP A 20 19.21 17.42 -4.57
N ILE A 21 19.30 16.85 -5.75
CA ILE A 21 19.11 15.43 -6.03
C ILE A 21 20.41 14.64 -6.03
N SER A 22 21.56 15.29 -5.98
CA SER A 22 22.88 14.67 -6.12
C SER A 22 23.17 13.56 -5.10
N PRO A 23 22.69 13.65 -3.84
CA PRO A 23 22.89 12.56 -2.87
C PRO A 23 22.17 11.25 -3.24
N TRP A 24 21.21 11.29 -4.18
CA TRP A 24 20.40 10.15 -4.57
C TRP A 24 20.70 9.73 -6.02
N ASN A 25 21.81 9.05 -6.23
CA ASN A 25 22.24 8.56 -7.55
C ASN A 25 21.36 7.39 -8.05
N VAL A 26 20.09 7.68 -8.36
CA VAL A 26 19.09 6.73 -8.81
C VAL A 26 18.91 6.85 -10.31
N PRO A 27 18.93 5.76 -11.07
CA PRO A 27 18.65 5.81 -12.49
C PRO A 27 17.15 5.90 -12.78
N LEU A 28 16.79 6.64 -13.82
CA LEU A 28 15.53 6.49 -14.51
C LEU A 28 15.72 5.58 -15.72
N LEU A 29 14.87 4.58 -15.85
CA LEU A 29 14.93 3.63 -16.93
C LEU A 29 13.72 3.78 -17.84
N ARG A 30 13.96 3.60 -19.15
CA ARG A 30 12.92 3.29 -20.12
C ARG A 30 13.18 1.87 -20.64
N ASN A 31 12.27 0.94 -20.33
CA ASN A 31 12.50 -0.50 -20.48
C ASN A 31 13.79 -0.92 -19.71
N THR A 32 14.79 -1.41 -20.40
CA THR A 32 16.08 -1.83 -19.81
C THR A 32 17.19 -0.79 -19.91
N LYS A 33 16.94 0.36 -20.57
CA LYS A 33 17.95 1.40 -20.77
C LYS A 33 17.86 2.47 -19.71
N VAL A 34 18.99 2.83 -19.11
CA VAL A 34 19.10 4.02 -18.27
C VAL A 34 19.04 5.26 -19.17
N ILE A 35 18.02 6.11 -18.98
CA ILE A 35 17.84 7.33 -19.76
C ILE A 35 18.29 8.59 -19.02
N GLU A 36 18.45 8.49 -17.70
CA GLU A 36 18.90 9.61 -16.85
C GLU A 36 19.48 9.07 -15.54
N ARG A 37 20.59 9.68 -15.05
CA ARG A 37 21.22 9.32 -13.77
C ARG A 37 22.12 10.44 -13.25
N PRO A 38 21.86 10.99 -12.05
CA PRO A 38 20.71 10.76 -11.21
C PRO A 38 19.41 11.28 -11.86
N VAL A 39 18.29 10.64 -11.58
CA VAL A 39 16.99 11.12 -12.06
C VAL A 39 16.64 12.45 -11.38
N ASN A 40 16.17 13.42 -12.16
CA ASN A 40 15.63 14.65 -11.59
C ASN A 40 14.28 14.39 -10.90
N GLN A 41 14.32 14.23 -9.59
CA GLN A 41 13.14 13.93 -8.80
C GLN A 41 12.16 15.10 -8.71
N ASN A 42 12.60 16.32 -8.97
CA ASN A 42 11.73 17.50 -9.00
C ASN A 42 10.71 17.45 -10.16
N THR A 43 10.96 16.66 -11.19
CA THR A 43 10.08 16.54 -12.36
C THR A 43 9.41 15.17 -12.48
N ILE A 44 9.65 14.26 -11.55
CA ILE A 44 9.28 12.86 -11.76
C ILE A 44 7.77 12.61 -11.79
N ILE A 45 6.98 13.33 -10.99
CA ILE A 45 5.52 13.22 -11.00
C ILE A 45 4.95 13.71 -12.33
N GLU A 46 5.43 14.84 -12.84
CA GLU A 46 5.01 15.36 -14.16
C GLU A 46 5.35 14.37 -15.28
N ARG A 47 6.54 13.80 -15.26
CA ARG A 47 6.99 12.82 -16.27
C ARG A 47 6.15 11.56 -16.24
N TYR A 48 5.85 11.02 -15.06
CA TYR A 48 4.93 9.87 -14.94
C TYR A 48 3.54 10.23 -15.46
N THR A 49 3.07 11.44 -15.20
CA THR A 49 1.77 11.91 -15.71
C THR A 49 1.74 11.96 -17.23
N GLN A 50 2.77 12.54 -17.84
CA GLN A 50 2.91 12.63 -19.29
C GLN A 50 2.97 11.25 -19.95
N GLU A 51 3.78 10.34 -19.40
CA GLU A 51 3.89 8.95 -19.89
C GLU A 51 2.54 8.22 -19.78
N ALA A 52 1.83 8.39 -18.68
CA ALA A 52 0.50 7.80 -18.49
C ALA A 52 -0.52 8.34 -19.50
N GLN A 53 -0.55 9.65 -19.72
CA GLN A 53 -1.41 10.28 -20.71
C GLN A 53 -1.10 9.79 -22.14
N GLN A 54 0.17 9.74 -22.51
CA GLN A 54 0.60 9.24 -23.80
C GLN A 54 0.22 7.76 -23.96
N PHE A 55 0.45 6.94 -22.94
CA PHE A 55 0.08 5.52 -22.96
C PHE A 55 -1.42 5.33 -23.17
N ILE A 56 -2.28 6.09 -22.48
CA ILE A 56 -3.73 6.02 -22.63
C ILE A 56 -4.13 6.39 -24.07
N ARG A 57 -3.62 7.54 -24.59
CA ARG A 57 -3.92 7.97 -25.96
C ARG A 57 -3.50 6.94 -27.02
N SER A 58 -2.34 6.31 -26.84
CA SER A 58 -1.82 5.31 -27.78
C SER A 58 -2.55 3.96 -27.70
N ASN A 59 -3.27 3.70 -26.61
CA ASN A 59 -3.93 2.40 -26.38
C ASN A 59 -5.47 2.50 -26.31
N LYS A 60 -6.07 3.65 -26.60
CA LYS A 60 -7.52 3.88 -26.47
C LYS A 60 -8.40 2.92 -27.28
N GLY A 61 -7.89 2.33 -28.35
CA GLY A 61 -8.59 1.40 -29.23
C GLY A 61 -8.47 -0.08 -28.83
N LYS A 62 -7.81 -0.41 -27.74
CA LYS A 62 -7.62 -1.79 -27.28
C LYS A 62 -7.60 -1.89 -25.76
N PRO A 63 -7.84 -3.08 -25.17
CA PRO A 63 -7.70 -3.27 -23.73
C PRO A 63 -6.27 -2.95 -23.26
N PHE A 64 -6.16 -2.26 -22.12
CA PHE A 64 -4.87 -1.96 -21.50
C PHE A 64 -4.91 -2.11 -19.99
N PHE A 65 -3.73 -2.29 -19.41
CA PHE A 65 -3.49 -2.21 -17.98
C PHE A 65 -2.35 -1.23 -17.73
N LEU A 66 -2.63 -0.20 -16.92
CA LEU A 66 -1.65 0.79 -16.48
C LEU A 66 -1.43 0.68 -14.98
N TYR A 67 -0.20 0.40 -14.57
CA TYR A 67 0.23 0.49 -13.18
C TYR A 67 1.14 1.71 -13.03
N MET A 68 0.70 2.69 -12.24
CA MET A 68 1.36 3.99 -12.08
C MET A 68 1.79 4.21 -10.61
N PRO A 69 2.87 3.54 -10.16
CA PRO A 69 3.36 3.69 -8.80
C PRO A 69 4.18 4.96 -8.66
N HIS A 70 3.59 6.00 -8.07
CA HIS A 70 4.32 7.22 -7.74
C HIS A 70 5.44 6.95 -6.75
N THR A 71 6.61 7.58 -6.95
CA THR A 71 7.71 7.54 -5.98
C THR A 71 7.43 8.41 -4.77
N MET A 72 6.66 9.47 -4.94
CA MET A 72 6.13 10.33 -3.88
C MET A 72 4.81 9.77 -3.33
N PRO A 73 4.49 10.00 -2.05
CA PRO A 73 5.16 10.89 -1.08
C PRO A 73 6.23 10.19 -0.23
N HIS A 74 7.01 9.26 -0.77
CA HIS A 74 8.16 8.71 -0.05
C HIS A 74 9.24 9.76 0.13
N ILE A 75 9.81 9.87 1.32
CA ILE A 75 10.90 10.80 1.63
C ILE A 75 12.23 10.41 0.96
N PRO A 76 13.07 11.38 0.55
CA PRO A 76 12.85 12.83 0.62
C PRO A 76 11.77 13.28 -0.36
N LEU A 77 11.06 14.36 -0.03
CA LEU A 77 9.97 14.89 -0.84
C LEU A 77 10.52 15.84 -1.91
N PHE A 78 10.02 15.70 -3.12
CA PHE A 78 10.31 16.57 -4.26
C PHE A 78 9.02 16.83 -5.04
N VAL A 79 8.90 18.02 -5.59
CA VAL A 79 7.77 18.44 -6.42
C VAL A 79 8.27 19.33 -7.57
N SER A 80 7.46 19.48 -8.60
CA SER A 80 7.74 20.44 -9.68
C SER A 80 7.64 21.88 -9.21
N ASP A 81 8.18 22.80 -10.01
CA ASP A 81 8.22 24.23 -9.69
C ASP A 81 6.83 24.80 -9.42
N LYS A 82 5.83 24.29 -10.11
CA LYS A 82 4.43 24.68 -9.94
C LYS A 82 3.90 24.46 -8.52
N PHE A 83 4.36 23.43 -7.84
CA PHE A 83 3.92 23.04 -6.49
C PHE A 83 4.94 23.39 -5.40
N TYR A 84 6.11 23.85 -5.81
CA TYR A 84 7.19 24.16 -4.87
C TYR A 84 6.89 25.41 -4.04
N THR A 85 7.32 25.38 -2.80
CA THR A 85 7.42 26.52 -1.89
C THR A 85 8.68 26.37 -1.02
N LYS A 86 9.31 27.47 -0.65
CA LYS A 86 10.49 27.45 0.23
C LYS A 86 10.18 27.01 1.67
N ASP A 87 8.90 27.01 2.08
CA ASP A 87 8.49 26.58 3.42
C ASP A 87 8.45 25.04 3.53
N PRO A 88 9.39 24.41 4.23
CA PRO A 88 9.44 22.95 4.35
C PRO A 88 8.28 22.39 5.17
N LYS A 89 7.57 23.20 5.96
CA LYS A 89 6.37 22.76 6.69
C LYS A 89 5.23 22.41 5.74
N LYS A 90 5.28 22.89 4.50
CA LYS A 90 4.30 22.58 3.46
C LYS A 90 4.73 21.45 2.53
N ALA A 91 5.93 20.86 2.72
CA ALA A 91 6.47 19.87 1.82
C ALA A 91 5.53 18.69 1.54
N TYR A 92 4.96 18.09 2.59
CA TYR A 92 4.07 16.96 2.43
C TYR A 92 2.76 17.33 1.71
N ILE A 93 2.12 18.42 2.11
CA ILE A 93 0.86 18.84 1.49
C ILE A 93 1.07 19.19 0.00
N ARG A 94 2.15 19.91 -0.34
CA ARG A 94 2.47 20.23 -1.74
C ARG A 94 2.73 19.01 -2.59
N THR A 95 3.35 17.99 -2.00
CA THR A 95 3.55 16.70 -2.68
C THR A 95 2.23 15.97 -2.94
N ILE A 96 1.30 15.98 -1.99
CA ILE A 96 -0.03 15.39 -2.17
C ILE A 96 -0.84 16.18 -3.22
N GLU A 97 -0.78 17.50 -3.19
CA GLU A 97 -1.46 18.36 -4.21
C GLU A 97 -0.95 18.07 -5.63
N GLU A 98 0.35 17.83 -5.81
CA GLU A 98 0.89 17.46 -7.12
C GLU A 98 0.45 16.06 -7.56
N ILE A 99 0.40 15.09 -6.63
CA ILE A 99 -0.13 13.75 -6.93
C ILE A 99 -1.61 13.85 -7.33
N ASP A 100 -2.41 14.61 -6.59
CA ASP A 100 -3.82 14.83 -6.90
C ASP A 100 -4.01 15.47 -8.28
N TYR A 101 -3.23 16.51 -8.58
CA TYR A 101 -3.21 17.12 -9.91
C TYR A 101 -2.85 16.09 -11.00
N SER A 102 -1.83 15.26 -10.77
CA SER A 102 -1.43 14.19 -11.70
C SER A 102 -2.59 13.25 -12.00
N ILE A 103 -3.29 12.79 -10.97
CA ILE A 103 -4.47 11.91 -11.11
C ILE A 103 -5.59 12.63 -11.87
N GLY A 104 -5.81 13.90 -11.56
CA GLY A 104 -6.76 14.75 -12.30
C GLY A 104 -6.47 14.80 -13.80
N GLN A 105 -5.18 14.90 -14.20
CA GLN A 105 -4.75 14.86 -15.60
C GLN A 105 -4.98 13.49 -16.25
N VAL A 106 -4.73 12.40 -15.53
CA VAL A 106 -5.02 11.03 -16.02
C VAL A 106 -6.52 10.86 -16.26
N LEU A 107 -7.36 11.22 -15.28
CA LEU A 107 -8.82 11.15 -15.40
C LEU A 107 -9.36 12.04 -16.54
N LYS A 108 -8.78 13.22 -16.73
CA LYS A 108 -9.11 14.09 -17.87
C LYS A 108 -8.80 13.38 -19.19
N THR A 109 -7.63 12.76 -19.30
CA THR A 109 -7.23 12.04 -20.52
C THR A 109 -8.14 10.86 -20.83
N LEU A 110 -8.60 10.10 -19.82
CA LEU A 110 -9.58 9.02 -20.02
C LEU A 110 -10.88 9.55 -20.65
N ARG A 111 -11.37 10.70 -20.16
CA ARG A 111 -12.59 11.33 -20.71
C ARG A 111 -12.36 11.84 -22.13
N GLU A 112 -11.27 12.57 -22.38
CA GLU A 112 -10.93 13.11 -23.70
C GLU A 112 -10.75 12.03 -24.76
N THR A 113 -10.30 10.85 -24.35
CA THR A 113 -10.10 9.70 -25.28
C THR A 113 -11.34 8.82 -25.43
N GLY A 114 -12.42 9.09 -24.67
CA GLY A 114 -13.68 8.36 -24.74
C GLY A 114 -13.63 6.97 -24.11
N VAL A 115 -12.63 6.68 -23.28
CA VAL A 115 -12.49 5.35 -22.65
C VAL A 115 -12.86 5.34 -21.16
N ASP A 116 -13.28 6.48 -20.62
CA ASP A 116 -13.55 6.67 -19.20
C ASP A 116 -14.62 5.69 -18.67
N ASP A 117 -15.73 5.54 -19.38
CA ASP A 117 -16.85 4.67 -18.98
C ASP A 117 -16.52 3.16 -19.08
N ASN A 118 -15.41 2.83 -19.73
CA ASN A 118 -14.92 1.43 -19.84
C ASN A 118 -13.59 1.22 -19.13
N THR A 119 -13.25 2.10 -18.18
CA THR A 119 -11.99 1.99 -17.42
C THR A 119 -12.27 1.99 -15.93
N VAL A 120 -11.80 0.94 -15.22
CA VAL A 120 -11.72 0.94 -13.77
C VAL A 120 -10.44 1.66 -13.33
N VAL A 121 -10.58 2.63 -12.44
CA VAL A 121 -9.45 3.35 -11.83
C VAL A 121 -9.42 3.06 -10.35
N ILE A 122 -8.25 2.64 -9.85
CA ILE A 122 -8.00 2.43 -8.42
C ILE A 122 -6.89 3.36 -7.98
N PHE A 123 -7.17 4.19 -6.99
CA PHE A 123 -6.19 4.99 -6.26
C PHE A 123 -6.01 4.41 -4.86
N THR A 124 -4.78 4.13 -4.48
CA THR A 124 -4.46 3.57 -3.15
C THR A 124 -3.01 3.85 -2.78
N SER A 125 -2.62 3.45 -1.57
CA SER A 125 -1.23 3.47 -1.11
C SER A 125 -0.72 2.05 -0.84
N ASP A 126 0.59 1.89 -0.77
CA ASP A 126 1.25 0.60 -0.47
C ASP A 126 1.32 0.29 1.03
N ASN A 127 1.35 1.32 1.87
CA ASN A 127 1.43 1.22 3.34
C ASN A 127 0.95 2.50 4.02
N GLY A 128 0.78 2.41 5.34
CA GLY A 128 0.48 3.57 6.17
C GLY A 128 1.58 4.65 6.15
N PRO A 129 1.29 5.84 6.66
CA PRO A 129 2.20 6.99 6.59
C PRO A 129 3.49 6.76 7.38
N TRP A 130 4.51 7.58 7.10
CA TRP A 130 5.69 7.65 7.94
C TRP A 130 5.35 8.10 9.36
N HIS A 131 6.10 7.60 10.32
CA HIS A 131 5.92 7.93 11.73
C HIS A 131 6.12 9.44 11.99
N LEU A 132 5.33 9.98 12.93
CA LEU A 132 5.27 11.40 13.34
C LEU A 132 6.62 12.05 13.69
N LYS A 133 7.70 11.28 13.91
CA LYS A 133 9.06 11.81 14.11
C LYS A 133 9.59 12.61 12.93
N LEU A 134 9.01 12.46 11.75
CA LEU A 134 9.38 13.24 10.57
C LEU A 134 8.64 14.57 10.47
N ARG A 135 7.96 14.98 11.53
CA ARG A 135 7.21 16.25 11.60
C ARG A 135 6.30 16.42 10.36
N HIS A 136 6.54 17.51 9.60
CA HIS A 136 5.75 17.88 8.43
C HIS A 136 6.11 17.14 7.14
N HIS A 137 7.06 16.20 7.15
CA HIS A 137 7.38 15.34 6.01
C HIS A 137 6.65 13.99 6.00
N GLY A 138 5.69 13.80 6.89
CA GLY A 138 4.89 12.58 6.96
C GLY A 138 3.41 12.88 7.10
N GLY A 139 2.59 11.92 6.70
CA GLY A 139 1.14 11.98 6.84
C GLY A 139 0.66 11.53 8.22
N SER A 140 -0.66 11.38 8.35
CA SER A 140 -1.33 10.90 9.56
C SER A 140 -2.19 9.68 9.23
N ALA A 141 -2.22 8.72 10.14
CA ALA A 141 -3.15 7.58 10.09
C ALA A 141 -4.34 7.73 11.05
N LEU A 142 -4.43 8.84 11.77
CA LEU A 142 -5.50 9.04 12.77
C LEU A 142 -6.90 8.82 12.16
N PRO A 143 -7.81 8.18 12.89
CA PRO A 143 -7.70 7.72 14.28
C PRO A 143 -6.99 6.36 14.45
N LEU A 144 -6.46 5.76 13.38
CA LEU A 144 -5.81 4.46 13.42
C LEU A 144 -4.47 4.52 14.15
N ARG A 145 -4.19 3.52 14.97
CA ARG A 145 -2.92 3.39 15.69
C ARG A 145 -1.78 2.97 14.77
N GLY A 146 -0.60 3.51 15.02
CA GLY A 146 0.63 3.11 14.35
C GLY A 146 0.87 3.85 13.04
N ALA A 147 1.84 3.36 12.29
CA ALA A 147 2.33 3.96 11.05
C ALA A 147 3.13 2.91 10.26
N LYS A 148 3.72 3.28 9.14
CA LYS A 148 4.61 2.42 8.32
C LYS A 148 5.53 1.54 9.19
N PHE A 149 5.69 0.28 8.82
CA PHE A 149 6.42 -0.78 9.53
C PHE A 149 5.74 -1.34 10.80
N SER A 150 4.57 -0.86 11.18
CA SER A 150 3.80 -1.49 12.24
C SER A 150 2.70 -2.39 11.68
N THR A 151 2.20 -3.31 12.51
CA THR A 151 1.05 -4.18 12.19
C THR A 151 -0.25 -3.71 12.86
N TRP A 152 -0.23 -2.51 13.43
CA TRP A 152 -1.42 -1.75 13.82
C TRP A 152 -2.19 -1.31 12.57
N GLU A 153 -3.48 -1.02 12.69
CA GLU A 153 -4.30 -0.61 11.54
C GLU A 153 -3.68 0.57 10.78
N GLY A 154 -3.12 1.58 11.47
CA GLY A 154 -2.50 2.73 10.82
C GLY A 154 -1.22 2.45 10.04
N GLY A 155 -0.61 1.27 10.22
CA GLY A 155 0.54 0.85 9.41
C GLY A 155 0.18 0.03 8.18
N MET A 156 -1.01 -0.56 8.19
CA MET A 156 -1.43 -1.55 7.19
C MET A 156 -2.66 -1.12 6.40
N ARG A 157 -3.61 -0.44 7.03
CA ARG A 157 -4.81 0.08 6.38
C ARG A 157 -4.48 1.39 5.66
N VAL A 158 -4.90 1.51 4.41
CA VAL A 158 -4.59 2.63 3.52
C VAL A 158 -5.86 3.20 2.90
N PRO A 159 -5.88 4.50 2.56
CA PRO A 159 -6.97 5.07 1.78
C PRO A 159 -7.04 4.36 0.43
N THR A 160 -8.26 4.05 0.00
CA THR A 160 -8.49 3.39 -1.30
C THR A 160 -9.76 3.95 -1.91
N ILE A 161 -9.65 4.44 -3.14
CA ILE A 161 -10.77 4.95 -3.93
C ILE A 161 -10.83 4.14 -5.22
N MET A 162 -12.01 3.62 -5.54
CA MET A 162 -12.25 2.84 -6.75
C MET A 162 -13.34 3.49 -7.56
N ARG A 163 -13.09 3.72 -8.85
CA ARG A 163 -14.01 4.40 -9.74
C ARG A 163 -14.18 3.61 -11.04
N TRP A 164 -15.41 3.41 -11.45
CA TRP A 164 -15.80 2.95 -12.79
C TRP A 164 -17.21 3.46 -13.08
N PRO A 165 -17.36 4.48 -13.94
CA PRO A 165 -18.65 5.05 -14.24
C PRO A 165 -19.66 4.00 -14.69
N GLY A 166 -20.88 4.06 -14.17
CA GLY A 166 -21.94 3.11 -14.49
C GLY A 166 -21.77 1.68 -13.95
N LYS A 167 -20.63 1.36 -13.29
CA LYS A 167 -20.35 0.01 -12.75
C LYS A 167 -20.10 0.02 -11.25
N ILE A 168 -19.49 1.06 -10.72
CA ILE A 168 -19.28 1.28 -9.28
C ILE A 168 -20.16 2.46 -8.88
N PRO A 169 -21.09 2.28 -7.92
CA PRO A 169 -21.98 3.37 -7.49
C PRO A 169 -21.19 4.55 -6.91
N ALA A 170 -21.47 5.75 -7.42
CA ALA A 170 -20.83 6.96 -6.91
C ALA A 170 -21.20 7.20 -5.44
N GLY A 171 -20.24 7.70 -4.66
CA GLY A 171 -20.42 8.02 -3.24
C GLY A 171 -20.61 6.81 -2.33
N SER A 172 -20.51 5.57 -2.84
CA SER A 172 -20.64 4.38 -2.02
C SER A 172 -19.40 4.18 -1.12
N VAL A 173 -19.63 3.68 0.09
CA VAL A 173 -18.58 3.34 1.06
C VAL A 173 -18.66 1.86 1.37
N CYS A 174 -17.53 1.18 1.35
CA CYS A 174 -17.39 -0.23 1.73
C CYS A 174 -16.39 -0.38 2.88
N SER A 175 -16.85 -0.91 4.01
CA SER A 175 -16.02 -1.15 5.20
C SER A 175 -15.50 -2.60 5.30
N GLU A 176 -15.79 -3.43 4.32
CA GLU A 176 -15.33 -4.82 4.25
C GLU A 176 -13.81 -4.88 3.97
N VAL A 177 -13.15 -5.90 4.52
CA VAL A 177 -11.71 -6.12 4.32
C VAL A 177 -11.42 -6.49 2.87
N ALA A 178 -10.53 -5.71 2.26
CA ALA A 178 -9.92 -5.98 0.96
C ALA A 178 -8.41 -5.74 1.04
N ALA A 179 -7.65 -6.33 0.14
CA ALA A 179 -6.21 -6.22 0.12
C ALA A 179 -5.68 -5.94 -1.30
N ALA A 180 -4.49 -5.36 -1.41
CA ALA A 180 -3.87 -5.07 -2.70
C ALA A 180 -3.69 -6.34 -3.57
N CYS A 181 -3.46 -7.50 -2.97
CA CYS A 181 -3.37 -8.78 -3.69
C CYS A 181 -4.70 -9.21 -4.36
N ASP A 182 -5.84 -8.62 -3.98
CA ASP A 182 -7.16 -8.90 -4.56
C ASP A 182 -7.33 -8.27 -5.95
N ILE A 183 -6.51 -7.28 -6.29
CA ILE A 183 -6.57 -6.61 -7.59
C ILE A 183 -6.35 -7.60 -8.72
N LEU A 184 -5.33 -8.46 -8.63
CA LEU A 184 -5.02 -9.45 -9.66
C LEU A 184 -6.20 -10.38 -9.98
N PRO A 185 -6.77 -11.15 -9.02
CA PRO A 185 -7.88 -12.05 -9.33
C PRO A 185 -9.17 -11.31 -9.70
N THR A 186 -9.37 -10.10 -9.22
CA THR A 186 -10.51 -9.28 -9.61
C THR A 186 -10.39 -8.84 -11.07
N PHE A 187 -9.23 -8.33 -11.47
CA PHE A 187 -9.00 -7.89 -12.85
C PHE A 187 -8.96 -9.07 -13.82
N ALA A 188 -8.36 -10.20 -13.45
CA ALA A 188 -8.41 -11.42 -14.26
C ALA A 188 -9.87 -11.84 -14.54
N LYS A 189 -10.74 -11.82 -13.52
CA LYS A 189 -12.17 -12.10 -13.71
C LYS A 189 -12.85 -11.11 -14.65
N LEU A 190 -12.59 -9.81 -14.49
CA LEU A 190 -13.18 -8.77 -15.34
C LEU A 190 -12.69 -8.87 -16.80
N ALA A 191 -11.43 -9.20 -17.00
CA ALA A 191 -10.80 -9.37 -18.30
C ALA A 191 -11.02 -10.77 -18.92
N LYS A 192 -11.73 -11.68 -18.22
CA LYS A 192 -11.89 -13.10 -18.62
C LYS A 192 -10.54 -13.80 -18.83
N ALA A 193 -9.52 -13.41 -18.08
CA ALA A 193 -8.19 -14.00 -18.12
C ALA A 193 -8.04 -15.10 -17.08
N GLU A 194 -7.16 -16.05 -17.37
CA GLU A 194 -6.83 -17.12 -16.44
C GLU A 194 -5.91 -16.62 -15.32
N LEU A 195 -6.09 -17.18 -14.14
CA LEU A 195 -5.21 -16.98 -13.01
C LEU A 195 -3.99 -17.91 -13.09
N PRO A 196 -2.87 -17.58 -12.46
CA PRO A 196 -1.76 -18.50 -12.31
C PRO A 196 -2.23 -19.84 -11.71
N LYS A 197 -1.73 -20.96 -12.23
CA LYS A 197 -2.03 -22.31 -11.69
C LYS A 197 -1.61 -22.46 -10.21
N ARG A 198 -0.69 -21.64 -9.76
CA ARG A 198 -0.21 -21.59 -8.39
C ARG A 198 -1.22 -20.91 -7.48
N LYS A 199 -1.28 -21.38 -6.23
CA LYS A 199 -2.07 -20.74 -5.16
C LYS A 199 -1.62 -19.29 -4.97
N ILE A 200 -2.60 -18.39 -4.93
CA ILE A 200 -2.43 -16.96 -4.63
C ILE A 200 -3.29 -16.59 -3.42
N ASP A 201 -2.90 -15.57 -2.68
CA ASP A 201 -3.62 -15.11 -1.48
C ASP A 201 -4.82 -14.21 -1.82
N GLY A 202 -4.70 -13.45 -2.91
CA GLY A 202 -5.75 -12.53 -3.38
C GLY A 202 -7.03 -13.25 -3.79
N LYS A 203 -8.15 -12.57 -3.63
CA LYS A 203 -9.49 -13.04 -3.95
C LYS A 203 -10.24 -12.01 -4.78
N ASN A 204 -11.18 -12.46 -5.59
CA ASN A 204 -12.02 -11.58 -6.36
C ASN A 204 -12.97 -10.79 -5.44
N ILE A 205 -12.82 -9.46 -5.44
CA ILE A 205 -13.62 -8.52 -4.64
C ILE A 205 -14.59 -7.69 -5.49
N TRP A 206 -14.87 -8.09 -6.72
CA TRP A 206 -15.78 -7.34 -7.61
C TRP A 206 -17.15 -7.06 -6.98
N ARG A 207 -17.70 -8.00 -6.19
CA ARG A 207 -18.98 -7.79 -5.49
C ARG A 207 -18.92 -6.64 -4.49
N LEU A 208 -17.78 -6.44 -3.82
CA LEU A 208 -17.56 -5.30 -2.92
C LEU A 208 -17.43 -4.00 -3.73
N MET A 209 -16.60 -4.00 -4.77
CA MET A 209 -16.36 -2.84 -5.61
C MET A 209 -17.64 -2.34 -6.30
N SER A 210 -18.46 -3.26 -6.79
CA SER A 210 -19.70 -2.92 -7.50
C SER A 210 -20.87 -2.55 -6.59
N GLY A 211 -20.66 -2.45 -5.28
CA GLY A 211 -21.71 -2.11 -4.33
C GLY A 211 -22.85 -3.13 -4.27
N LYS A 212 -22.58 -4.41 -4.57
CA LYS A 212 -23.60 -5.46 -4.53
C LYS A 212 -24.17 -5.55 -3.12
N LYS A 213 -25.49 -5.47 -2.99
CA LYS A 213 -26.18 -5.59 -1.70
C LYS A 213 -25.71 -6.85 -0.96
N ASP A 214 -25.46 -6.71 0.34
CA ASP A 214 -25.01 -7.77 1.25
C ASP A 214 -23.68 -8.44 0.85
N ALA A 215 -22.88 -7.76 0.03
CA ALA A 215 -21.55 -8.27 -0.30
C ALA A 215 -20.66 -8.27 0.95
N LYS A 216 -20.06 -9.42 1.25
CA LYS A 216 -19.13 -9.61 2.33
C LYS A 216 -17.72 -9.89 1.80
N SER A 217 -16.73 -9.51 2.57
CA SER A 217 -15.34 -9.82 2.26
C SER A 217 -15.14 -11.33 2.04
N PRO A 218 -14.46 -11.75 0.98
CA PRO A 218 -14.03 -13.12 0.83
C PRO A 218 -12.95 -13.55 1.82
N HIS A 219 -12.37 -12.59 2.55
CA HIS A 219 -11.36 -12.83 3.57
C HIS A 219 -12.00 -13.05 4.94
N LYS A 220 -12.21 -14.32 5.33
CA LYS A 220 -12.69 -14.65 6.69
C LYS A 220 -11.67 -14.29 7.78
N GLN A 221 -10.38 -14.30 7.46
CA GLN A 221 -9.27 -13.85 8.27
C GLN A 221 -8.30 -13.04 7.41
N PHE A 222 -7.64 -12.05 8.04
CA PHE A 222 -6.53 -11.31 7.50
C PHE A 222 -5.33 -11.42 8.44
N TYR A 223 -4.15 -11.76 7.91
CA TYR A 223 -2.96 -12.03 8.71
C TYR A 223 -1.91 -10.97 8.48
N TYR A 224 -1.37 -10.45 9.58
CA TYR A 224 -0.42 -9.35 9.58
C TYR A 224 0.98 -9.86 9.86
N TYR A 225 1.90 -9.59 8.96
CA TYR A 225 3.30 -9.97 9.07
C TYR A 225 4.22 -8.77 9.16
N ARG A 226 5.32 -8.91 9.90
CA ARG A 226 6.45 -7.98 9.85
C ARG A 226 7.70 -8.78 9.52
N GLY A 227 8.25 -8.59 8.33
CA GLY A 227 9.20 -9.55 7.75
C GLY A 227 8.57 -10.94 7.68
N ALA A 228 9.29 -11.98 8.06
CA ALA A 228 8.79 -13.35 8.10
C ALA A 228 7.99 -13.70 9.38
N GLY A 229 7.74 -12.74 10.26
CA GLY A 229 7.07 -12.99 11.54
C GLY A 229 5.59 -12.62 11.53
N LEU A 230 4.74 -13.59 11.86
CA LEU A 230 3.31 -13.34 12.13
C LEU A 230 3.17 -12.44 13.37
N ARG A 231 2.35 -11.38 13.28
CA ARG A 231 2.20 -10.37 14.33
C ARG A 231 0.76 -10.14 14.75
N ALA A 232 -0.20 -10.35 13.86
CA ALA A 232 -1.60 -10.24 14.23
C ALA A 232 -2.48 -11.06 13.27
N VAL A 233 -3.71 -11.31 13.69
CA VAL A 233 -4.78 -11.85 12.87
C VAL A 233 -6.07 -11.07 13.14
N ARG A 234 -6.77 -10.68 12.07
CA ARG A 234 -8.09 -10.08 12.12
C ARG A 234 -9.14 -11.06 11.60
N SER A 235 -10.29 -11.13 12.25
CA SER A 235 -11.47 -11.89 11.80
C SER A 235 -12.73 -11.10 12.14
N GLY A 236 -13.38 -10.53 11.13
CA GLY A 236 -14.43 -9.54 11.34
C GLY A 236 -13.89 -8.33 12.09
N ASP A 237 -14.54 -7.97 13.19
CA ASP A 237 -14.16 -6.83 14.03
C ASP A 237 -13.04 -7.15 15.04
N TRP A 238 -12.75 -8.42 15.25
CA TRP A 238 -11.75 -8.85 16.22
C TRP A 238 -10.36 -8.91 15.63
N LYS A 239 -9.41 -8.24 16.29
CA LYS A 239 -7.99 -8.29 15.94
C LYS A 239 -7.15 -8.72 17.13
N LEU A 240 -6.48 -9.85 16.99
CA LEU A 240 -5.55 -10.40 17.97
C LEU A 240 -4.12 -10.04 17.55
N HIS A 241 -3.42 -9.29 18.37
CA HIS A 241 -1.98 -9.11 18.25
C HIS A 241 -1.24 -10.23 18.95
N ILE A 242 -0.19 -10.70 18.28
CA ILE A 242 0.71 -11.74 18.77
C ILE A 242 2.05 -11.04 19.02
N GLY A 243 2.26 -10.64 20.27
CA GLY A 243 3.50 -10.01 20.71
C GLY A 243 4.66 -10.92 20.41
N GLY A 244 5.54 -10.48 19.53
CA GLY A 244 6.68 -11.29 19.17
C GLY A 244 7.81 -11.12 20.17
N GLY A 245 8.16 -12.14 20.89
CA GLY A 245 9.50 -12.27 21.42
C GLY A 245 10.51 -12.19 20.27
N ASN A 246 11.69 -11.63 20.52
CA ASN A 246 12.80 -11.75 19.59
C ASN A 246 13.16 -13.23 19.44
N LYS A 247 13.99 -13.60 18.45
CA LYS A 247 14.42 -15.00 18.22
C LYS A 247 15.02 -15.64 19.48
N LYS A 248 15.62 -14.85 20.38
CA LYS A 248 16.18 -15.30 21.65
C LYS A 248 15.07 -15.71 22.62
N GLN A 249 14.04 -14.86 22.81
CA GLN A 249 12.89 -15.15 23.66
C GLN A 249 12.09 -16.37 23.19
N GLN A 250 11.96 -16.55 21.86
CA GLN A 250 11.33 -17.75 21.28
C GLN A 250 12.13 -19.03 21.58
N LYS A 251 13.46 -18.96 21.52
CA LYS A 251 14.34 -20.08 21.90
C LYS A 251 14.29 -20.40 23.40
N GLU A 252 14.07 -19.39 24.22
CA GLU A 252 13.93 -19.50 25.68
C GLU A 252 12.52 -19.93 26.11
N GLY A 253 11.62 -20.27 25.16
CA GLY A 253 10.27 -20.74 25.47
C GLY A 253 9.32 -19.66 26.02
N ILE A 254 9.68 -18.39 25.93
CA ILE A 254 8.83 -17.28 26.41
C ILE A 254 7.59 -17.22 25.55
N LYS A 255 6.43 -17.40 26.18
CA LYS A 255 5.12 -17.29 25.50
C LYS A 255 4.90 -15.87 24.96
N PRO A 256 4.31 -15.72 23.75
CA PRO A 256 4.00 -14.43 23.21
C PRO A 256 2.91 -13.74 24.06
N THR A 257 3.02 -12.43 24.22
CA THR A 257 1.93 -11.63 24.79
C THR A 257 0.80 -11.53 23.75
N LEU A 258 -0.41 -11.88 24.16
CA LEU A 258 -1.60 -11.82 23.30
C LEU A 258 -2.47 -10.66 23.77
N THR A 259 -2.76 -9.71 22.88
CA THR A 259 -3.69 -8.60 23.13
C THR A 259 -4.80 -8.59 22.08
N LEU A 260 -6.03 -8.36 22.50
CA LEU A 260 -7.22 -8.42 21.66
C LEU A 260 -7.94 -7.08 21.61
N TYR A 261 -8.32 -6.66 20.42
CA TYR A 261 -9.06 -5.42 20.18
C TYR A 261 -10.35 -5.69 19.39
N ASN A 262 -11.43 -4.97 19.72
CA ASN A 262 -12.65 -4.93 18.93
C ASN A 262 -12.63 -3.66 18.06
N LEU A 263 -12.33 -3.80 16.77
CA LEU A 263 -12.18 -2.66 15.86
C LEU A 263 -13.50 -1.95 15.52
N ALA A 264 -14.65 -2.53 15.85
CA ALA A 264 -15.94 -1.86 15.70
C ALA A 264 -16.11 -0.75 16.75
N ASP A 265 -15.65 -1.00 17.98
CA ASP A 265 -15.80 -0.08 19.11
C ASP A 265 -14.52 0.73 19.37
N ASP A 266 -13.36 0.16 19.00
CA ASP A 266 -12.02 0.72 19.26
C ASP A 266 -11.13 0.59 18.02
N ILE A 267 -11.41 1.43 17.02
CA ILE A 267 -10.63 1.46 15.76
C ILE A 267 -9.17 1.89 15.99
N GLY A 268 -8.91 2.57 17.13
CA GLY A 268 -7.58 3.04 17.54
C GLY A 268 -6.74 1.98 18.24
N GLU A 269 -7.29 0.79 18.50
CA GLU A 269 -6.58 -0.32 19.17
C GLU A 269 -5.97 0.13 20.53
N THR A 270 -6.76 0.81 21.34
CA THR A 270 -6.32 1.44 22.62
C THR A 270 -6.60 0.57 23.83
N THR A 271 -7.66 -0.24 23.79
CA THR A 271 -8.17 -1.00 24.94
C THR A 271 -8.03 -2.50 24.70
N ASP A 272 -7.11 -3.15 25.43
CA ASP A 272 -6.96 -4.61 25.39
C ASP A 272 -8.09 -5.29 26.15
N VAL A 273 -8.90 -6.06 25.44
CA VAL A 273 -10.01 -6.82 25.97
C VAL A 273 -9.76 -8.34 26.03
N ALA A 274 -8.51 -8.77 25.92
CA ALA A 274 -8.14 -10.19 25.89
C ALA A 274 -8.59 -10.95 27.14
N ALA A 275 -8.45 -10.36 28.33
CA ALA A 275 -8.80 -11.00 29.60
C ALA A 275 -10.29 -11.41 29.65
N ALA A 276 -11.18 -10.55 29.16
CA ALA A 276 -12.62 -10.80 29.14
C ALA A 276 -13.06 -11.72 27.98
N ASN A 277 -12.20 -11.98 26.98
CA ASN A 277 -12.58 -12.65 25.73
C ASN A 277 -11.69 -13.86 25.38
N GLN A 278 -11.30 -14.65 26.37
CA GLN A 278 -10.35 -15.76 26.23
C GLN A 278 -10.71 -16.78 25.14
N LYS A 279 -12.01 -17.07 24.93
CA LYS A 279 -12.46 -17.97 23.87
C LYS A 279 -12.12 -17.42 22.48
N ILE A 280 -12.25 -16.10 22.28
CA ILE A 280 -11.89 -15.44 21.01
C ILE A 280 -10.38 -15.45 20.82
N VAL A 281 -9.62 -15.11 21.85
CA VAL A 281 -8.14 -15.15 21.86
C VAL A 281 -7.65 -16.53 21.42
N GLN A 282 -8.10 -17.60 22.07
CA GLN A 282 -7.66 -18.97 21.78
C GLN A 282 -8.04 -19.38 20.33
N ARG A 283 -9.25 -19.06 19.89
CA ARG A 283 -9.72 -19.36 18.53
C ARG A 283 -8.87 -18.66 17.47
N LEU A 284 -8.60 -17.36 17.64
CA LEU A 284 -7.82 -16.57 16.69
C LEU A 284 -6.35 -16.98 16.69
N TYR A 285 -5.78 -17.23 17.86
CA TYR A 285 -4.41 -17.68 17.99
C TYR A 285 -4.19 -19.05 17.32
N LYS A 286 -5.06 -20.01 17.55
CA LYS A 286 -5.02 -21.33 16.88
C LYS A 286 -5.06 -21.18 15.35
N ARG A 287 -5.94 -20.32 14.83
CA ARG A 287 -6.05 -20.05 13.39
C ARG A 287 -4.78 -19.39 12.84
N ALA A 288 -4.23 -18.44 13.58
CA ALA A 288 -3.01 -17.73 13.21
C ALA A 288 -1.81 -18.68 13.09
N LEU A 289 -1.63 -19.56 14.05
CA LEU A 289 -0.55 -20.57 14.03
C LEU A 289 -0.73 -21.58 12.90
N ALA A 290 -1.97 -22.04 12.65
CA ALA A 290 -2.25 -22.97 11.57
C ALA A 290 -1.95 -22.34 10.19
N PHE A 291 -2.33 -21.08 10.00
CA PHE A 291 -2.01 -20.35 8.77
C PHE A 291 -0.50 -20.16 8.59
N ASP A 292 0.20 -19.72 9.63
CA ASP A 292 1.66 -19.52 9.59
C ASP A 292 2.41 -20.80 9.24
N LYS A 293 1.98 -21.94 9.80
CA LYS A 293 2.51 -23.25 9.44
C LYS A 293 2.28 -23.60 7.97
N SER A 294 1.06 -23.39 7.47
CA SER A 294 0.71 -23.64 6.07
C SER A 294 1.49 -22.73 5.13
N LEU A 295 1.60 -21.43 5.46
CA LEU A 295 2.34 -20.47 4.65
C LEU A 295 3.82 -20.83 4.52
N LYS A 296 4.43 -21.25 5.62
CA LYS A 296 5.84 -21.69 5.64
C LYS A 296 6.07 -22.96 4.84
N ALA A 297 5.12 -23.89 4.84
CA ALA A 297 5.19 -25.10 4.04
C ALA A 297 5.06 -24.83 2.53
N ASP A 298 4.29 -23.81 2.15
CA ASP A 298 4.10 -23.39 0.75
C ASP A 298 5.16 -22.36 0.28
N ALA A 299 6.05 -21.90 1.18
CA ALA A 299 7.03 -20.89 0.86
C ALA A 299 8.04 -21.38 -0.20
N ARG A 300 8.28 -20.52 -1.19
CA ARG A 300 9.35 -20.76 -2.16
C ARG A 300 10.71 -20.37 -1.59
N PRO A 301 11.77 -21.07 -1.95
CA PRO A 301 13.12 -20.56 -1.71
C PRO A 301 13.29 -19.19 -2.38
N ALA A 302 14.07 -18.31 -1.79
CA ALA A 302 14.45 -17.05 -2.44
C ALA A 302 15.12 -17.37 -3.80
N GLY A 303 14.83 -16.55 -4.80
CA GLY A 303 15.52 -16.68 -6.08
C GLY A 303 17.01 -16.41 -5.90
N GLU A 304 17.83 -17.32 -6.33
CA GLU A 304 19.28 -17.12 -6.38
C GLU A 304 19.65 -16.56 -7.75
N VAL A 305 20.33 -15.42 -7.76
CA VAL A 305 20.99 -14.91 -8.96
C VAL A 305 22.28 -15.71 -9.09
N LYS A 306 22.35 -16.61 -10.07
CA LYS A 306 23.64 -17.20 -10.44
C LYS A 306 24.51 -16.05 -10.93
N THR A 307 25.50 -15.66 -10.14
CA THR A 307 26.58 -14.80 -10.63
C THR A 307 27.29 -15.61 -11.71
N ALA A 308 27.28 -15.06 -12.93
CA ALA A 308 28.19 -15.57 -13.96
C ALA A 308 29.59 -15.45 -13.39
N GLY A 309 30.27 -16.58 -13.25
CA GLY A 309 31.69 -16.65 -12.87
C GLY A 309 32.57 -16.00 -13.92
#